data_4d172ab7bd5250a16ba1e1d4c274983f
#
_entry.id   4d172ab7bd5250a16ba1e1d4c274983f
#
_cell.length_a   1.000
_cell.length_b   1.000
_cell.length_c   1.000
_cell.angle_alpha   90.00
_cell.angle_beta   90.00
_cell.angle_gamma   90.00
#
_symmetry.space_group_name_H-M   'P 1'
#
loop_
_entity.id
_entity.type
_entity.pdbx_description
1 polymer ?
#
loop_
_entity_poly.entity_id
_entity_poly.type
_entity_poly.pdbx_seq_one_letter_code
_entity_poly.pdbx_strand_id
1 'polypeptide(L)'
;LQLTLDSQNQVIDFTPWFEKKFSNPNATINLATLFSGVGAIEYSLKRLNLKTNHVFAGDIDKFCKESYFENYKIDEKNWHDDVTNFSAKKYKYKVDLLVGGSPCQSFSMVGKRLGLEDTRGTLFYDFARIVDECKPRVFIFENVKGLINHDKGNTWRVIQDVFDDLGYDIHHQVLNSRDYGIPQNRERIFVIGFRKKTQFIFPEPIELKTTMQDFLEDNINSKFYLGDKGVKFVTNEKNIKKRFTQINGEVALCQKRNQQSNWHGDFIFEGVEEFQDYDEFIFDVNKVEDKYYLSDKVSDYVLNSGTKNFYAKPETDLPVARALLSTMHKMHRAGVDNYVTYKKGRIRKLTPRECFRLMGFRDDFKITVSNNQAYRQAGNSIVVDVLIALLKQMDISKYGR
;
A
#
# COMPACT_ATOMS: atom_id res chain seq x y z
N LEU A 1 16.93 28.63 11.56
CA LEU A 1 17.76 27.43 11.92
C LEU A 1 17.92 27.42 13.43
N GLN A 2 17.19 26.51 14.11
CA GLN A 2 17.40 26.26 15.56
C GLN A 2 18.47 25.18 15.66
N LEU A 3 19.70 25.58 15.95
CA LEU A 3 20.82 24.68 16.19
C LEU A 3 21.02 24.60 17.69
N THR A 4 20.90 23.41 18.29
CA THR A 4 21.33 23.12 19.66
C THR A 4 22.49 22.16 19.62
N LEU A 5 23.51 22.40 20.49
CA LEU A 5 24.60 21.45 20.68
C LEU A 5 24.14 20.36 21.66
N ASP A 6 24.48 19.11 21.38
CA ASP A 6 24.28 18.02 22.32
C ASP A 6 25.43 17.97 23.35
N SER A 7 25.33 17.02 24.31
CA SER A 7 26.35 16.77 25.33
C SER A 7 27.74 16.39 24.78
N GLN A 8 27.88 16.21 23.44
CA GLN A 8 29.16 15.91 22.76
C GLN A 8 29.57 17.02 21.78
N ASN A 9 28.99 18.24 21.89
CA ASN A 9 29.27 19.39 21.00
C ASN A 9 28.90 19.15 19.49
N GLN A 10 27.98 18.23 19.19
CA GLN A 10 27.49 18.04 17.81
C GLN A 10 26.23 18.88 17.59
N VAL A 11 26.16 19.49 16.41
CA VAL A 11 25.02 20.31 16.00
C VAL A 11 23.88 19.40 15.59
N ILE A 12 22.79 19.42 16.37
CA ILE A 12 21.54 18.74 15.98
C ILE A 12 20.78 19.65 15.01
N ASP A 13 20.56 19.16 13.81
CA ASP A 13 19.80 19.85 12.77
C ASP A 13 18.30 19.53 12.90
N PHE A 14 17.54 20.47 13.45
CA PHE A 14 16.08 20.41 13.59
C PHE A 14 15.31 20.89 12.35
N THR A 15 15.97 21.15 11.24
CA THR A 15 15.26 21.49 10.00
C THR A 15 14.26 20.38 9.67
N PRO A 16 12.97 20.70 9.40
CA PRO A 16 12.00 19.72 8.99
C PRO A 16 12.49 18.92 7.78
N TRP A 17 12.30 17.60 7.82
CA TRP A 17 12.83 16.70 6.78
C TRP A 17 12.43 17.12 5.36
N PHE A 18 11.22 17.67 5.16
CA PHE A 18 10.74 18.10 3.86
C PHE A 18 11.44 19.36 3.32
N GLU A 19 12.04 20.17 4.20
CA GLU A 19 12.85 21.34 3.85
C GLU A 19 14.33 21.03 3.67
N LYS A 20 14.81 19.87 4.22
CA LYS A 20 16.22 19.49 4.12
C LYS A 20 16.67 19.37 2.66
N LYS A 21 17.82 19.96 2.37
CA LYS A 21 18.52 19.82 1.10
C LYS A 21 19.62 18.78 1.24
N PHE A 22 19.86 18.02 0.19
CA PHE A 22 20.97 17.08 0.15
C PHE A 22 22.31 17.83 0.15
N SER A 23 23.24 17.38 0.99
CA SER A 23 24.60 17.97 1.05
C SER A 23 25.39 17.68 -0.24
N ASN A 24 25.10 16.58 -0.93
CA ASN A 24 25.66 16.22 -2.23
C ASN A 24 24.55 15.82 -3.23
N PRO A 25 23.82 16.78 -3.83
CA PRO A 25 22.68 16.46 -4.71
C PRO A 25 23.09 15.72 -6.00
N ASN A 26 24.37 15.71 -6.36
CA ASN A 26 24.91 15.01 -7.52
C ASN A 26 25.43 13.61 -7.21
N ALA A 27 25.37 13.18 -5.95
CA ALA A 27 25.84 11.86 -5.54
C ALA A 27 25.12 10.74 -6.31
N THR A 28 25.88 9.71 -6.65
CA THR A 28 25.31 8.45 -7.14
C THR A 28 25.22 7.47 -5.97
N ILE A 29 24.03 6.97 -5.69
CA ILE A 29 23.77 5.99 -4.62
C ILE A 29 23.93 4.58 -5.19
N ASN A 30 24.91 3.83 -4.69
CA ASN A 30 25.03 2.40 -4.98
C ASN A 30 23.99 1.64 -4.15
N LEU A 31 22.87 1.36 -4.77
CA LEU A 31 21.69 0.74 -4.16
C LEU A 31 21.71 -0.78 -4.31
N ALA A 32 21.39 -1.46 -3.24
CA ALA A 32 21.04 -2.87 -3.24
C ALA A 32 19.66 -3.08 -2.60
N THR A 33 18.87 -4.00 -3.13
CA THR A 33 17.54 -4.30 -2.58
C THR A 33 17.29 -5.81 -2.50
N LEU A 34 16.59 -6.21 -1.45
CA LEU A 34 16.13 -7.57 -1.22
C LEU A 34 14.62 -7.54 -0.95
N PHE A 35 13.91 -8.56 -1.42
CA PHE A 35 12.44 -8.53 -1.38
C PHE A 35 11.94 -7.25 -2.07
N SER A 36 12.53 -6.97 -3.22
CA SER A 36 12.49 -5.66 -3.89
C SER A 36 11.08 -5.25 -4.30
N GLY A 37 10.19 -6.24 -4.46
CA GLY A 37 8.82 -5.99 -4.89
C GLY A 37 8.80 -5.20 -6.19
N VAL A 38 8.09 -4.09 -6.18
CA VAL A 38 7.99 -3.18 -7.32
C VAL A 38 8.97 -2.01 -7.29
N GLY A 39 9.96 -2.04 -6.39
CA GLY A 39 10.99 -1.03 -6.35
C GLY A 39 10.58 0.29 -5.69
N ALA A 40 10.03 0.24 -4.48
CA ALA A 40 9.61 1.45 -3.76
C ALA A 40 10.78 2.38 -3.41
N ILE A 41 11.93 1.84 -3.05
CA ILE A 41 13.11 2.63 -2.73
C ILE A 41 13.73 3.25 -3.99
N GLU A 42 13.77 2.50 -5.09
CA GLU A 42 14.20 2.98 -6.40
C GLU A 42 13.33 4.17 -6.84
N TYR A 43 12.02 4.02 -6.66
CA TYR A 43 11.08 5.07 -6.99
C TYR A 43 11.22 6.29 -6.05
N SER A 44 11.54 6.07 -4.77
CA SER A 44 11.82 7.15 -3.82
C SER A 44 13.05 7.96 -4.23
N LEU A 45 14.15 7.28 -4.61
CA LEU A 45 15.38 7.94 -5.09
C LEU A 45 15.13 8.69 -6.41
N LYS A 46 14.34 8.10 -7.33
CA LYS A 46 13.91 8.78 -8.57
C LYS A 46 13.13 10.06 -8.28
N ARG A 47 12.16 10.03 -7.36
CA ARG A 47 11.38 11.20 -6.96
C ARG A 47 12.23 12.28 -6.28
N LEU A 48 13.31 11.89 -5.64
CA LEU A 48 14.29 12.78 -5.03
C LEU A 48 15.36 13.31 -6.02
N ASN A 49 15.28 12.92 -7.30
CA ASN A 49 16.24 13.24 -8.35
C ASN A 49 17.69 12.82 -8.02
N LEU A 50 17.87 11.77 -7.21
CA LEU A 50 19.18 11.22 -6.90
C LEU A 50 19.56 10.15 -7.92
N LYS A 51 20.80 10.21 -8.41
CA LYS A 51 21.35 9.19 -9.29
C LYS A 51 21.50 7.87 -8.54
N THR A 52 21.10 6.78 -9.18
CA THR A 52 21.14 5.44 -8.58
C THR A 52 21.89 4.48 -9.49
N ASN A 53 22.83 3.75 -8.89
CA ASN A 53 23.49 2.61 -9.50
C ASN A 53 22.99 1.33 -8.80
N HIS A 54 22.28 0.47 -9.53
CA HIS A 54 21.70 -0.77 -9.01
C HIS A 54 22.80 -1.83 -8.92
N VAL A 55 23.32 -2.06 -7.71
CA VAL A 55 24.38 -3.03 -7.45
C VAL A 55 23.82 -4.46 -7.55
N PHE A 56 22.69 -4.71 -6.89
CA PHE A 56 21.85 -5.89 -7.05
C PHE A 56 20.44 -5.60 -6.55
N ALA A 57 19.47 -6.38 -7.06
CA ALA A 57 18.10 -6.41 -6.60
C ALA A 57 17.56 -7.84 -6.70
N GLY A 58 16.47 -8.13 -6.00
CA GLY A 58 15.85 -9.45 -6.13
C GLY A 58 14.53 -9.62 -5.40
N ASP A 59 13.69 -10.44 -6.03
CA ASP A 59 12.40 -10.88 -5.48
C ASP A 59 12.04 -12.24 -6.08
N ILE A 60 11.44 -13.13 -5.28
CA ILE A 60 11.03 -14.46 -5.75
C ILE A 60 9.77 -14.43 -6.63
N ASP A 61 8.98 -13.35 -6.55
CA ASP A 61 7.77 -13.19 -7.35
C ASP A 61 8.12 -12.69 -8.76
N LYS A 62 7.94 -13.56 -9.75
CA LYS A 62 8.21 -13.25 -11.16
C LYS A 62 7.45 -12.02 -11.68
N PHE A 63 6.27 -11.74 -11.14
CA PHE A 63 5.50 -10.54 -11.52
C PHE A 63 6.10 -9.26 -10.91
N CYS A 64 6.76 -9.37 -9.75
CA CYS A 64 7.57 -8.27 -9.22
C CYS A 64 8.77 -8.01 -10.12
N LYS A 65 9.48 -9.05 -10.58
CA LYS A 65 10.56 -8.93 -11.56
C LYS A 65 10.09 -8.22 -12.82
N GLU A 66 8.97 -8.66 -13.43
CA GLU A 66 8.38 -8.04 -14.61
C GLU A 66 8.13 -6.54 -14.39
N SER A 67 7.42 -6.16 -13.33
CA SER A 67 7.14 -4.76 -13.02
C SER A 67 8.41 -3.95 -12.73
N TYR A 68 9.41 -4.56 -12.07
CA TYR A 68 10.67 -3.91 -11.74
C TYR A 68 11.46 -3.56 -13.00
N PHE A 69 11.62 -4.51 -13.92
CA PHE A 69 12.38 -4.30 -15.17
C PHE A 69 11.69 -3.31 -16.13
N GLU A 70 10.37 -3.18 -16.07
CA GLU A 70 9.64 -2.16 -16.84
C GLU A 70 9.83 -0.73 -16.32
N ASN A 71 10.14 -0.59 -15.04
CA ASN A 71 10.24 0.72 -14.40
C ASN A 71 11.68 1.17 -14.14
N TYR A 72 12.64 0.22 -14.02
CA TYR A 72 14.03 0.52 -13.67
C TYR A 72 15.01 -0.20 -14.61
N LYS A 73 16.15 0.47 -14.84
CA LYS A 73 17.25 -0.10 -15.61
C LYS A 73 18.20 -0.83 -14.69
N ILE A 74 18.19 -2.16 -14.77
CA ILE A 74 19.13 -3.03 -14.05
C ILE A 74 19.62 -4.11 -15.03
N ASP A 75 20.90 -4.45 -14.96
CA ASP A 75 21.42 -5.60 -15.69
C ASP A 75 20.84 -6.89 -15.11
N GLU A 76 20.40 -7.82 -15.95
CA GLU A 76 19.81 -9.09 -15.52
C GLU A 76 20.75 -9.91 -14.61
N LYS A 77 22.06 -9.85 -14.83
CA LYS A 77 23.08 -10.49 -13.97
C LYS A 77 23.11 -9.96 -12.52
N ASN A 78 22.51 -8.80 -12.26
CA ASN A 78 22.40 -8.15 -10.96
C ASN A 78 21.04 -8.40 -10.31
N TRP A 79 20.14 -9.12 -10.98
CA TRP A 79 18.88 -9.57 -10.41
C TRP A 79 19.01 -10.99 -9.84
N HIS A 80 18.48 -11.21 -8.64
CA HIS A 80 18.52 -12.49 -7.94
C HIS A 80 17.11 -12.88 -7.47
N ASP A 81 16.56 -13.94 -8.05
CA ASP A 81 15.19 -14.37 -7.76
C ASP A 81 15.05 -14.91 -6.31
N ASP A 82 16.08 -15.58 -5.79
CA ASP A 82 16.04 -16.23 -4.47
C ASP A 82 17.22 -15.78 -3.60
N VAL A 83 16.91 -15.02 -2.54
CA VAL A 83 17.90 -14.52 -1.58
C VAL A 83 18.64 -15.65 -0.84
N THR A 84 18.02 -16.81 -0.67
CA THR A 84 18.62 -17.94 0.07
C THR A 84 19.83 -18.54 -0.66
N ASN A 85 19.83 -18.46 -1.99
CA ASN A 85 20.88 -18.94 -2.87
C ASN A 85 21.88 -17.85 -3.31
N PHE A 86 21.64 -16.60 -2.91
CA PHE A 86 22.46 -15.46 -3.30
C PHE A 86 23.54 -15.17 -2.27
N SER A 87 24.79 -14.90 -2.72
CA SER A 87 25.87 -14.37 -1.88
C SER A 87 26.32 -12.99 -2.34
N ALA A 88 26.34 -12.05 -1.40
CA ALA A 88 26.73 -10.67 -1.64
C ALA A 88 28.22 -10.40 -1.35
N LYS A 89 29.06 -11.40 -1.05
CA LYS A 89 30.49 -11.25 -0.70
C LYS A 89 31.28 -10.45 -1.74
N LYS A 90 30.99 -10.62 -3.05
CA LYS A 90 31.65 -9.87 -4.14
C LYS A 90 31.36 -8.37 -4.13
N TYR A 91 30.31 -7.96 -3.38
CA TYR A 91 29.88 -6.56 -3.25
C TYR A 91 30.32 -5.90 -1.93
N LYS A 92 31.19 -6.58 -1.15
CA LYS A 92 31.68 -6.06 0.14
C LYS A 92 32.20 -4.62 0.01
N TYR A 93 31.65 -3.72 0.82
CA TYR A 93 31.93 -2.27 0.84
C TYR A 93 31.58 -1.51 -0.45
N LYS A 94 30.83 -2.11 -1.37
CA LYS A 94 30.42 -1.47 -2.62
C LYS A 94 28.99 -0.90 -2.58
N VAL A 95 28.22 -1.26 -1.57
CA VAL A 95 26.83 -0.84 -1.37
C VAL A 95 26.80 0.36 -0.42
N ASP A 96 26.14 1.43 -0.85
CA ASP A 96 25.93 2.61 -0.02
C ASP A 96 24.63 2.47 0.79
N LEU A 97 23.55 1.98 0.16
CA LEU A 97 22.26 1.74 0.76
C LEU A 97 21.75 0.34 0.42
N LEU A 98 21.41 -0.46 1.44
CA LEU A 98 20.69 -1.73 1.30
C LEU A 98 19.28 -1.59 1.89
N VAL A 99 18.26 -1.93 1.14
CA VAL A 99 16.87 -1.88 1.63
C VAL A 99 16.19 -3.23 1.43
N GLY A 100 15.39 -3.65 2.41
CA GLY A 100 14.57 -4.84 2.28
C GLY A 100 13.60 -5.02 3.45
N GLY A 101 12.62 -5.88 3.24
CA GLY A 101 11.62 -6.26 4.25
C GLY A 101 11.25 -7.71 4.09
N SER A 102 11.75 -8.58 4.97
CA SER A 102 11.43 -10.00 4.89
C SER A 102 9.95 -10.26 5.20
N PRO A 103 9.29 -11.24 4.53
CA PRO A 103 7.92 -11.62 4.85
C PRO A 103 7.76 -12.04 6.32
N CYS A 104 6.69 -11.54 6.98
CA CYS A 104 6.40 -11.81 8.40
C CYS A 104 6.18 -13.31 8.72
N GLN A 105 5.78 -14.11 7.75
CA GLN A 105 5.49 -15.53 7.93
C GLN A 105 6.71 -16.39 8.32
N SER A 106 7.92 -15.87 8.12
CA SER A 106 9.17 -16.57 8.44
C SER A 106 9.57 -16.51 9.92
N PHE A 107 8.86 -15.75 10.77
CA PHE A 107 9.27 -15.59 12.17
C PHE A 107 8.78 -16.67 13.13
N SER A 108 7.89 -17.58 12.71
CA SER A 108 7.37 -18.66 13.56
C SER A 108 8.46 -19.64 14.08
N MET A 109 9.67 -19.58 13.56
CA MET A 109 10.82 -20.41 13.92
C MET A 109 11.92 -19.66 14.71
N VAL A 110 11.79 -18.35 14.94
CA VAL A 110 12.86 -17.50 15.54
C VAL A 110 13.03 -17.71 17.05
N GLY A 111 12.16 -18.46 17.71
CA GLY A 111 12.14 -18.61 19.19
C GLY A 111 13.26 -19.46 19.82
N LYS A 112 14.21 -20.00 19.07
CA LYS A 112 15.36 -20.73 19.65
C LYS A 112 16.63 -19.94 19.38
N ARG A 113 17.32 -19.53 20.45
CA ARG A 113 18.65 -18.89 20.42
C ARG A 113 19.67 -19.84 19.78
N LEU A 114 19.74 -19.83 18.46
CA LEU A 114 20.77 -20.49 17.68
C LEU A 114 21.50 -19.35 16.93
N GLY A 115 22.82 -19.30 17.00
CA GLY A 115 23.63 -18.24 16.35
C GLY A 115 23.37 -18.17 14.83
N LEU A 116 23.95 -17.19 14.15
CA LEU A 116 23.82 -16.95 12.70
C LEU A 116 24.08 -18.20 11.83
N GLU A 117 24.84 -19.16 12.34
CA GLU A 117 25.20 -20.38 11.60
C GLU A 117 24.12 -21.49 11.66
N ASP A 118 23.27 -21.50 12.70
CA ASP A 118 22.34 -22.62 12.97
C ASP A 118 20.88 -22.31 12.64
N THR A 119 20.56 -21.07 12.24
CA THR A 119 19.19 -20.57 11.98
C THR A 119 18.85 -20.49 10.50
N ARG A 120 19.51 -21.30 9.68
CA ARG A 120 19.19 -21.46 8.25
C ARG A 120 17.72 -21.83 8.09
N GLY A 121 16.91 -20.87 7.62
CA GLY A 121 15.50 -21.14 7.31
C GLY A 121 14.52 -19.99 7.50
N THR A 122 14.94 -18.83 7.99
CA THR A 122 14.06 -17.65 7.93
C THR A 122 14.66 -16.54 7.09
N LEU A 123 13.86 -15.94 6.23
CA LEU A 123 14.28 -14.88 5.31
C LEU A 123 14.84 -13.62 6.01
N PHE A 124 14.57 -13.46 7.30
CA PHE A 124 15.21 -12.42 8.11
C PHE A 124 16.72 -12.67 8.25
N TYR A 125 17.11 -13.91 8.54
CA TYR A 125 18.55 -14.24 8.66
C TYR A 125 19.28 -14.15 7.32
N ASP A 126 18.57 -14.40 6.20
CA ASP A 126 19.14 -14.13 4.89
C ASP A 126 19.39 -12.65 4.66
N PHE A 127 18.47 -11.79 5.10
CA PHE A 127 18.70 -10.34 5.08
C PHE A 127 19.95 -9.98 5.92
N ALA A 128 20.02 -10.45 7.16
CA ALA A 128 21.15 -10.20 8.07
C ALA A 128 22.47 -10.73 7.49
N ARG A 129 22.47 -11.94 6.92
CA ARG A 129 23.62 -12.53 6.22
C ARG A 129 24.11 -11.65 5.06
N ILE A 130 23.20 -11.14 4.25
CA ILE A 130 23.55 -10.26 3.13
C ILE A 130 24.11 -8.93 3.65
N VAL A 131 23.56 -8.35 4.73
CA VAL A 131 24.13 -7.18 5.41
C VAL A 131 25.57 -7.46 5.85
N ASP A 132 25.81 -8.63 6.47
CA ASP A 132 27.15 -9.05 6.89
C ASP A 132 28.12 -9.21 5.72
N GLU A 133 27.68 -9.86 4.65
CA GLU A 133 28.50 -10.13 3.47
C GLU A 133 28.89 -8.86 2.71
N CYS A 134 27.94 -7.94 2.46
CA CYS A 134 28.22 -6.75 1.65
C CYS A 134 28.63 -5.51 2.45
N LYS A 135 28.38 -5.49 3.78
CA LYS A 135 28.73 -4.39 4.69
C LYS A 135 28.32 -3.01 4.12
N PRO A 136 27.02 -2.77 3.86
CA PRO A 136 26.56 -1.49 3.30
C PRO A 136 26.88 -0.33 4.25
N ARG A 137 26.92 0.91 3.75
CA ARG A 137 27.09 2.10 4.61
C ARG A 137 25.88 2.32 5.50
N VAL A 138 24.69 2.12 4.91
CA VAL A 138 23.39 2.21 5.58
C VAL A 138 22.52 1.04 5.13
N PHE A 139 21.74 0.47 6.03
CA PHE A 139 20.64 -0.40 5.63
C PHE A 139 19.30 0.08 6.22
N ILE A 140 18.22 -0.22 5.53
CA ILE A 140 16.84 -0.03 5.99
C ILE A 140 16.15 -1.40 5.93
N PHE A 141 15.67 -1.87 7.09
CA PHE A 141 14.83 -3.05 7.19
C PHE A 141 13.42 -2.63 7.59
N GLU A 142 12.41 -3.06 6.82
CA GLU A 142 11.01 -2.74 7.08
C GLU A 142 10.23 -3.99 7.43
N ASN A 143 9.25 -3.85 8.36
CA ASN A 143 8.31 -4.94 8.64
C ASN A 143 6.99 -4.41 9.23
N VAL A 144 6.01 -5.29 9.40
CA VAL A 144 4.74 -4.95 10.06
C VAL A 144 4.97 -4.59 11.55
N LYS A 145 4.20 -3.63 12.07
CA LYS A 145 4.25 -3.24 13.50
C LYS A 145 4.08 -4.44 14.45
N GLY A 146 3.26 -5.42 14.06
CA GLY A 146 3.02 -6.62 14.87
C GLY A 146 4.26 -7.43 15.21
N LEU A 147 5.38 -7.24 14.48
CA LEU A 147 6.66 -7.88 14.76
C LEU A 147 7.19 -7.58 16.18
N ILE A 148 6.96 -6.38 16.67
CA ILE A 148 7.41 -5.93 18.00
C ILE A 148 6.81 -6.80 19.11
N ASN A 149 5.53 -7.17 18.98
CA ASN A 149 4.80 -7.93 19.98
C ASN A 149 4.74 -9.43 19.67
N HIS A 150 5.33 -9.87 18.55
CA HIS A 150 5.34 -11.27 18.16
C HIS A 150 6.07 -12.11 19.21
N ASP A 151 5.48 -13.27 19.58
CA ASP A 151 6.01 -14.15 20.62
C ASP A 151 6.36 -13.39 21.92
N LYS A 152 5.42 -12.57 22.41
CA LYS A 152 5.60 -11.74 23.61
C LYS A 152 6.85 -10.84 23.58
N GLY A 153 7.26 -10.40 22.40
CA GLY A 153 8.44 -9.56 22.18
C GLY A 153 9.75 -10.32 22.00
N ASN A 154 9.76 -11.64 22.13
CA ASN A 154 11.00 -12.44 21.97
C ASN A 154 11.58 -12.32 20.56
N THR A 155 10.73 -12.37 19.52
CA THR A 155 11.16 -12.22 18.13
C THR A 155 11.86 -10.90 17.91
N TRP A 156 11.30 -9.81 18.44
CA TRP A 156 11.88 -8.48 18.28
C TRP A 156 13.25 -8.39 18.97
N ARG A 157 13.38 -8.94 20.17
CA ARG A 157 14.66 -8.98 20.90
C ARG A 157 15.74 -9.72 20.11
N VAL A 158 15.40 -10.88 19.55
CA VAL A 158 16.35 -11.64 18.71
C VAL A 158 16.78 -10.83 17.48
N ILE A 159 15.86 -10.11 16.83
CA ILE A 159 16.20 -9.25 15.68
C ILE A 159 17.17 -8.14 16.08
N GLN A 160 16.95 -7.51 17.24
CA GLN A 160 17.85 -6.49 17.77
C GLN A 160 19.24 -7.08 18.06
N ASP A 161 19.30 -8.20 18.79
CA ASP A 161 20.55 -8.89 19.11
C ASP A 161 21.35 -9.22 17.82
N VAL A 162 20.67 -9.72 16.76
CA VAL A 162 21.32 -10.04 15.49
C VAL A 162 21.90 -8.78 14.82
N PHE A 163 21.17 -7.67 14.82
CA PHE A 163 21.68 -6.44 14.20
C PHE A 163 22.82 -5.81 15.01
N ASP A 164 22.77 -5.91 16.34
CA ASP A 164 23.84 -5.46 17.23
C ASP A 164 25.13 -6.28 16.99
N ASP A 165 25.00 -7.61 16.83
CA ASP A 165 26.13 -8.51 16.52
C ASP A 165 26.78 -8.19 15.17
N LEU A 166 26.05 -7.60 14.21
CA LEU A 166 26.62 -7.15 12.94
C LEU A 166 27.51 -5.90 13.08
N GLY A 167 27.51 -5.24 14.25
CA GLY A 167 28.31 -4.07 14.56
C GLY A 167 27.80 -2.77 13.91
N TYR A 168 26.52 -2.68 13.67
CA TYR A 168 25.86 -1.47 13.18
C TYR A 168 25.28 -0.64 14.32
N ASP A 169 25.28 0.67 14.13
CA ASP A 169 24.56 1.61 15.00
C ASP A 169 23.08 1.61 14.60
N ILE A 170 22.21 1.06 15.45
CA ILE A 170 20.83 0.70 15.12
C ILE A 170 19.85 1.70 15.70
N HIS A 171 18.96 2.18 14.85
CA HIS A 171 17.81 3.03 15.20
C HIS A 171 16.53 2.39 14.70
N HIS A 172 15.47 2.42 15.48
CA HIS A 172 14.18 1.87 15.05
C HIS A 172 12.99 2.69 15.54
N GLN A 173 11.96 2.76 14.71
CA GLN A 173 10.70 3.44 15.05
C GLN A 173 9.55 2.88 14.21
N VAL A 174 8.34 2.90 14.77
CA VAL A 174 7.10 2.64 14.02
C VAL A 174 6.65 3.95 13.38
N LEU A 175 6.51 3.93 12.07
CA LEU A 175 6.03 5.08 11.28
C LEU A 175 4.67 4.74 10.65
N ASN A 176 3.78 5.74 10.59
CA ASN A 176 2.50 5.62 9.89
C ASN A 176 2.53 6.45 8.61
N SER A 177 2.16 5.91 7.48
CA SER A 177 2.19 6.60 6.18
C SER A 177 1.37 7.89 6.15
N ARG A 178 0.28 7.99 6.92
CA ARG A 178 -0.51 9.22 7.05
C ARG A 178 0.30 10.41 7.59
N ASP A 179 1.29 10.14 8.40
CA ASP A 179 2.16 11.14 9.02
C ASP A 179 3.23 11.68 8.05
N TYR A 180 3.25 11.14 6.83
CA TYR A 180 4.19 11.49 5.75
C TYR A 180 3.49 11.84 4.43
N GLY A 181 2.24 12.31 4.51
CA GLY A 181 1.50 12.88 3.38
C GLY A 181 0.71 11.89 2.52
N ILE A 182 0.64 10.62 2.91
CA ILE A 182 -0.20 9.62 2.22
C ILE A 182 -1.43 9.29 3.08
N PRO A 183 -2.65 9.56 2.60
CA PRO A 183 -3.87 9.33 3.37
C PRO A 183 -4.22 7.84 3.48
N GLN A 184 -3.31 7.08 4.11
CA GLN A 184 -3.46 5.66 4.41
C GLN A 184 -2.95 5.36 5.82
N ASN A 185 -3.75 4.66 6.65
CA ASN A 185 -3.31 4.15 7.95
C ASN A 185 -2.48 2.88 7.77
N ARG A 186 -1.17 3.03 7.58
CA ARG A 186 -0.24 1.92 7.42
C ARG A 186 0.95 2.08 8.36
N GLU A 187 0.89 1.41 9.49
CA GLU A 187 1.97 1.40 10.47
C GLU A 187 2.98 0.29 10.13
N ARG A 188 4.25 0.67 10.07
CA ARG A 188 5.38 -0.24 9.85
C ARG A 188 6.52 0.09 10.79
N ILE A 189 7.23 -0.93 11.23
CA ILE A 189 8.51 -0.72 11.90
C ILE A 189 9.59 -0.55 10.85
N PHE A 190 10.41 0.47 11.04
CA PHE A 190 11.62 0.71 10.27
C PHE A 190 12.82 0.58 11.19
N VAL A 191 13.80 -0.21 10.77
CA VAL A 191 15.09 -0.35 11.41
C VAL A 191 16.14 0.20 10.46
N ILE A 192 16.92 1.17 10.94
CA ILE A 192 18.00 1.79 10.17
C ILE A 192 19.31 1.46 10.86
N GLY A 193 20.22 0.83 10.13
CA GLY A 193 21.54 0.54 10.62
C GLY A 193 22.60 1.35 9.88
N PHE A 194 23.41 2.09 10.63
CA PHE A 194 24.56 2.81 10.11
C PHE A 194 25.84 2.03 10.43
N ARG A 195 26.72 1.83 9.45
CA ARG A 195 27.99 1.14 9.67
C ARG A 195 28.98 1.92 10.56
N LYS A 196 28.78 3.21 10.69
CA LYS A 196 29.51 4.09 11.61
C LYS A 196 28.54 4.70 12.60
N LYS A 197 28.97 4.94 13.83
CA LYS A 197 28.16 5.62 14.83
C LYS A 197 27.62 6.94 14.26
N THR A 198 26.31 7.13 14.34
CA THR A 198 25.59 8.23 13.69
C THR A 198 24.48 8.72 14.61
N GLN A 199 24.43 9.99 14.88
CA GLN A 199 23.25 10.57 15.52
C GLN A 199 22.13 10.66 14.48
N PHE A 200 21.12 9.84 14.65
CA PHE A 200 19.96 9.83 13.78
C PHE A 200 18.68 9.99 14.61
N ILE A 201 17.84 10.92 14.17
CA ILE A 201 16.49 11.14 14.71
C ILE A 201 15.52 10.86 13.56
N PHE A 202 14.48 10.08 13.82
CA PHE A 202 13.46 9.81 12.80
C PHE A 202 12.75 11.10 12.36
N PRO A 203 12.27 11.17 11.11
CA PRO A 203 11.58 12.35 10.60
C PRO A 203 10.28 12.59 11.38
N GLU A 204 10.05 13.85 11.79
CA GLU A 204 8.83 14.25 12.48
C GLU A 204 7.61 14.13 11.55
N PRO A 205 6.43 13.78 12.12
CA PRO A 205 5.17 13.80 11.39
C PRO A 205 4.87 15.15 10.76
N ILE A 206 4.20 15.14 9.62
CA ILE A 206 3.64 16.34 8.99
C ILE A 206 2.11 16.30 9.03
N GLU A 207 1.50 17.47 8.94
CA GLU A 207 0.05 17.58 8.79
C GLU A 207 -0.40 16.94 7.47
N LEU A 208 -1.37 16.04 7.53
CA LEU A 208 -1.99 15.44 6.36
C LEU A 208 -2.96 16.43 5.72
N LYS A 209 -2.63 16.92 4.52
CA LYS A 209 -3.42 17.90 3.77
C LYS A 209 -4.30 17.30 2.69
N THR A 210 -4.19 16.00 2.47
CA THR A 210 -4.91 15.26 1.42
C THR A 210 -5.80 14.19 2.02
N THR A 211 -6.86 13.86 1.32
CA THR A 211 -7.77 12.77 1.63
C THR A 211 -7.60 11.63 0.63
N MET A 212 -8.20 10.48 0.88
CA MET A 212 -8.20 9.36 -0.07
C MET A 212 -8.84 9.76 -1.42
N GLN A 213 -9.82 10.67 -1.40
CA GLN A 213 -10.53 11.15 -2.58
C GLN A 213 -9.59 11.85 -3.58
N ASP A 214 -8.55 12.54 -3.10
CA ASP A 214 -7.57 13.20 -3.96
C ASP A 214 -6.67 12.21 -4.75
N PHE A 215 -6.78 10.92 -4.45
CA PHE A 215 -6.02 9.84 -5.07
C PHE A 215 -6.85 8.99 -6.05
N LEU A 216 -8.13 9.30 -6.19
CA LEU A 216 -9.04 8.55 -7.06
C LEU A 216 -8.80 8.85 -8.55
N GLU A 217 -9.27 7.95 -9.39
CA GLU A 217 -9.29 8.09 -10.85
C GLU A 217 -10.69 8.52 -11.32
N ASP A 218 -10.72 9.26 -12.42
CA ASP A 218 -11.95 9.55 -13.15
C ASP A 218 -12.32 8.40 -14.12
N ASN A 219 -13.59 8.30 -14.49
CA ASN A 219 -14.09 7.38 -15.54
C ASN A 219 -13.73 5.90 -15.33
N ILE A 220 -14.10 5.37 -14.19
CA ILE A 220 -13.75 4.01 -13.77
C ILE A 220 -14.47 2.93 -14.59
N ASN A 221 -13.74 1.91 -15.02
CA ASN A 221 -14.28 0.77 -15.73
C ASN A 221 -15.29 -0.01 -14.88
N SER A 222 -16.41 -0.43 -15.50
CA SER A 222 -17.51 -1.12 -14.84
C SER A 222 -17.13 -2.38 -14.06
N LYS A 223 -16.03 -3.05 -14.43
CA LYS A 223 -15.51 -4.26 -13.73
C LYS A 223 -15.11 -4.03 -12.27
N PHE A 224 -14.85 -2.78 -11.87
CA PHE A 224 -14.48 -2.45 -10.49
C PHE A 224 -15.68 -2.25 -9.57
N TYR A 225 -16.89 -2.10 -10.12
CA TYR A 225 -18.10 -1.95 -9.34
C TYR A 225 -18.55 -3.28 -8.77
N LEU A 226 -19.11 -3.24 -7.56
CA LEU A 226 -19.56 -4.43 -6.85
C LEU A 226 -20.93 -4.87 -7.36
N GLY A 227 -21.10 -6.19 -7.53
CA GLY A 227 -22.42 -6.80 -7.62
C GLY A 227 -23.05 -6.95 -6.23
N ASP A 228 -24.31 -7.38 -6.18
CA ASP A 228 -25.16 -7.42 -4.98
C ASP A 228 -24.53 -8.07 -3.75
N LYS A 229 -23.80 -9.19 -3.94
CA LYS A 229 -23.11 -9.88 -2.83
C LYS A 229 -22.02 -9.01 -2.22
N GLY A 230 -21.26 -8.33 -3.08
CA GLY A 230 -20.20 -7.42 -2.65
C GLY A 230 -20.79 -6.22 -1.92
N VAL A 231 -21.80 -5.57 -2.50
CA VAL A 231 -22.50 -4.44 -1.86
C VAL A 231 -23.02 -4.84 -0.48
N LYS A 232 -23.74 -5.96 -0.37
CA LYS A 232 -24.25 -6.46 0.92
C LYS A 232 -23.16 -6.69 1.95
N PHE A 233 -21.99 -7.15 1.53
CA PHE A 233 -20.86 -7.37 2.45
C PHE A 233 -20.27 -6.06 2.92
N VAL A 234 -20.00 -5.13 2.01
CA VAL A 234 -19.28 -3.88 2.35
C VAL A 234 -20.16 -2.88 3.10
N THR A 235 -21.48 -2.93 2.90
CA THR A 235 -22.45 -2.09 3.63
C THR A 235 -22.93 -2.70 4.95
N ASN A 236 -22.48 -3.91 5.29
CA ASN A 236 -22.88 -4.55 6.54
C ASN A 236 -22.28 -3.79 7.74
N GLU A 237 -23.14 -3.32 8.65
CA GLU A 237 -22.74 -2.55 9.83
C GLU A 237 -21.66 -3.26 10.68
N LYS A 238 -21.72 -4.59 10.84
CA LYS A 238 -20.73 -5.33 11.62
C LYS A 238 -19.34 -5.27 10.96
N ASN A 239 -19.29 -5.31 9.63
CA ASN A 239 -18.04 -5.21 8.90
C ASN A 239 -17.46 -3.79 8.97
N ILE A 240 -18.33 -2.77 8.88
CA ILE A 240 -17.94 -1.36 9.02
C ILE A 240 -17.45 -1.10 10.46
N LYS A 241 -18.20 -1.50 11.49
CA LYS A 241 -17.79 -1.33 12.90
C LYS A 241 -16.48 -2.03 13.23
N LYS A 242 -16.20 -3.19 12.63
CA LYS A 242 -14.92 -3.91 12.77
C LYS A 242 -13.81 -3.35 11.89
N ARG A 243 -14.07 -2.31 11.10
CA ARG A 243 -13.15 -1.75 10.12
C ARG A 243 -12.60 -2.80 9.13
N PHE A 244 -13.41 -3.79 8.79
CA PHE A 244 -13.12 -4.69 7.69
C PHE A 244 -13.35 -4.01 6.35
N THR A 245 -14.35 -3.15 6.30
CA THR A 245 -14.73 -2.34 5.14
C THR A 245 -14.91 -0.88 5.55
N GLN A 246 -14.61 0.02 4.64
CA GLN A 246 -14.82 1.46 4.77
C GLN A 246 -15.35 1.99 3.44
N ILE A 247 -16.33 2.89 3.47
CA ILE A 247 -16.88 3.52 2.27
C ILE A 247 -16.62 5.03 2.39
N ASN A 248 -16.09 5.63 1.32
CA ASN A 248 -15.75 7.06 1.22
C ASN A 248 -14.94 7.60 2.42
N GLY A 249 -14.01 6.80 2.94
CA GLY A 249 -13.16 7.24 4.05
C GLY A 249 -12.18 8.35 3.62
N GLU A 250 -11.95 9.33 4.46
CA GLU A 250 -10.95 10.38 4.23
C GLU A 250 -9.53 9.81 4.27
N VAL A 251 -9.28 8.86 5.17
CA VAL A 251 -8.01 8.17 5.31
C VAL A 251 -8.22 6.68 5.04
N ALA A 252 -7.56 6.16 4.03
CA ALA A 252 -7.67 4.77 3.63
C ALA A 252 -7.24 3.81 4.74
N LEU A 253 -7.88 2.66 4.80
CA LEU A 253 -7.42 1.53 5.62
C LEU A 253 -6.09 0.99 5.05
N CYS A 254 -5.35 0.28 5.89
CA CYS A 254 -4.12 -0.37 5.44
C CYS A 254 -4.41 -1.33 4.28
N GLN A 255 -3.82 -1.08 3.13
CA GLN A 255 -3.95 -1.94 1.97
C GLN A 255 -3.32 -3.31 2.24
N LYS A 256 -4.05 -4.35 1.89
CA LYS A 256 -3.67 -5.74 2.10
C LYS A 256 -3.52 -6.45 0.76
N ARG A 257 -2.59 -7.41 0.72
CA ARG A 257 -2.32 -8.24 -0.47
C ARG A 257 -3.57 -8.89 -1.09
N ASN A 258 -4.55 -9.28 -0.27
CA ASN A 258 -5.73 -10.04 -0.71
C ASN A 258 -7.04 -9.24 -0.58
N GLN A 259 -6.99 -7.93 -0.46
CA GLN A 259 -8.21 -7.12 -0.25
C GLN A 259 -9.24 -7.27 -1.38
N GLN A 260 -8.79 -7.45 -2.62
CA GLN A 260 -9.66 -7.65 -3.78
C GLN A 260 -10.47 -8.96 -3.72
N SER A 261 -9.98 -9.98 -3.03
CA SER A 261 -10.62 -11.29 -2.91
C SER A 261 -11.61 -11.39 -1.76
N ASN A 262 -11.43 -10.56 -0.73
CA ASN A 262 -12.14 -10.68 0.55
C ASN A 262 -13.14 -9.54 0.78
N TRP A 263 -13.28 -8.60 -0.16
CA TRP A 263 -14.04 -7.36 0.02
C TRP A 263 -13.68 -6.61 1.33
N HIS A 264 -12.42 -6.70 1.76
CA HIS A 264 -11.89 -5.92 2.86
C HIS A 264 -11.14 -4.69 2.32
N GLY A 265 -11.17 -3.59 3.06
CA GLY A 265 -10.50 -2.34 2.69
C GLY A 265 -11.47 -1.24 2.32
N ASP A 266 -11.03 -0.37 1.43
CA ASP A 266 -11.74 0.84 1.06
C ASP A 266 -12.59 0.64 -0.18
N PHE A 267 -13.77 1.24 -0.17
CA PHE A 267 -14.73 1.23 -1.26
C PHE A 267 -15.21 2.66 -1.49
N ILE A 268 -15.50 2.96 -2.74
CA ILE A 268 -16.02 4.27 -3.16
C ILE A 268 -17.49 4.10 -3.54
N PHE A 269 -18.33 4.92 -2.94
CA PHE A 269 -19.68 5.12 -3.36
C PHE A 269 -19.70 6.27 -4.36
N GLU A 270 -19.95 5.98 -5.60
CA GLU A 270 -20.20 6.98 -6.65
C GLU A 270 -21.70 7.17 -6.81
N GLY A 271 -22.21 8.20 -6.24
CA GLY A 271 -23.58 8.62 -6.28
C GLY A 271 -23.68 10.13 -6.18
N VAL A 272 -24.85 10.67 -6.38
CA VAL A 272 -25.08 12.07 -6.12
C VAL A 272 -24.97 12.28 -4.62
N GLU A 273 -23.90 12.91 -4.16
CA GLU A 273 -23.87 13.52 -2.84
C GLU A 273 -24.81 14.71 -2.85
N GLU A 274 -25.66 14.78 -1.82
CA GLU A 274 -26.63 15.83 -1.50
C GLU A 274 -28.00 15.70 -2.13
N PHE A 275 -28.89 15.17 -1.31
CA PHE A 275 -30.31 15.52 -1.35
C PHE A 275 -30.49 16.93 -0.79
N GLN A 276 -30.08 17.95 -1.56
CA GLN A 276 -30.57 19.30 -1.39
C GLN A 276 -31.25 19.71 -2.71
N ASP A 277 -32.55 19.88 -2.61
CA ASP A 277 -33.50 20.30 -3.63
C ASP A 277 -33.85 19.32 -4.76
N TYR A 278 -35.05 18.82 -4.66
CA TYR A 278 -35.69 17.84 -5.57
C TYR A 278 -35.98 18.38 -6.98
N ASP A 279 -35.63 19.60 -7.34
CA ASP A 279 -36.18 20.25 -8.53
C ASP A 279 -35.24 20.44 -9.73
N GLU A 280 -33.97 20.02 -9.65
CA GLU A 280 -33.02 20.19 -10.77
C GLU A 280 -32.20 18.94 -11.12
N PHE A 281 -32.78 17.77 -11.26
CA PHE A 281 -32.07 16.64 -11.84
C PHE A 281 -32.36 16.50 -13.33
N ILE A 282 -31.51 17.09 -14.15
CA ILE A 282 -31.48 16.77 -15.58
C ILE A 282 -30.69 15.49 -15.78
N PHE A 283 -31.40 14.42 -16.13
CA PHE A 283 -30.85 13.12 -16.50
C PHE A 283 -30.25 13.15 -17.89
N ASP A 284 -28.97 12.80 -18.01
CA ASP A 284 -28.44 12.36 -19.30
C ASP A 284 -28.77 10.87 -19.50
N VAL A 285 -29.98 10.62 -19.96
CA VAL A 285 -30.48 9.27 -20.29
C VAL A 285 -29.61 8.54 -21.31
N ASN A 286 -28.77 9.26 -22.05
CA ASN A 286 -27.89 8.68 -23.07
C ASN A 286 -26.66 7.97 -22.49
N LYS A 287 -26.43 8.01 -21.18
CA LYS A 287 -25.31 7.31 -20.50
C LYS A 287 -25.66 5.97 -19.87
N VAL A 288 -26.93 5.58 -19.84
CA VAL A 288 -27.34 4.27 -19.33
C VAL A 288 -27.36 3.26 -20.47
N GLU A 289 -26.58 2.17 -20.34
CA GLU A 289 -26.57 1.11 -21.37
C GLU A 289 -27.96 0.45 -21.50
N ASP A 290 -28.41 0.21 -22.73
CA ASP A 290 -29.74 -0.36 -23.05
C ASP A 290 -30.07 -1.64 -22.27
N LYS A 291 -29.09 -2.44 -21.92
CA LYS A 291 -29.26 -3.68 -21.16
C LYS A 291 -29.86 -3.49 -19.75
N TYR A 292 -29.84 -2.27 -19.23
CA TYR A 292 -30.40 -1.93 -17.90
C TYR A 292 -31.84 -1.42 -17.98
N TYR A 293 -32.31 -1.11 -19.19
CA TYR A 293 -33.74 -0.76 -19.38
C TYR A 293 -34.58 -2.02 -19.43
N LEU A 294 -35.72 -1.97 -18.76
CA LEU A 294 -36.68 -3.05 -18.88
C LEU A 294 -37.30 -3.06 -20.28
N SER A 295 -37.45 -4.23 -20.86
CA SER A 295 -38.27 -4.35 -22.07
C SER A 295 -39.73 -4.04 -21.74
N ASP A 296 -40.49 -3.59 -22.73
CA ASP A 296 -41.92 -3.24 -22.55
C ASP A 296 -42.69 -4.34 -21.81
N LYS A 297 -42.49 -5.61 -22.20
CA LYS A 297 -43.09 -6.77 -21.56
C LYS A 297 -42.73 -6.91 -20.07
N VAL A 298 -41.51 -6.62 -19.68
CA VAL A 298 -41.02 -6.68 -18.29
C VAL A 298 -41.51 -5.45 -17.54
N SER A 299 -41.52 -4.27 -18.16
CA SER A 299 -42.04 -3.04 -17.61
C SER A 299 -43.54 -3.20 -17.27
N ASP A 300 -44.34 -3.70 -18.20
CA ASP A 300 -45.75 -4.00 -17.97
C ASP A 300 -45.94 -4.98 -16.82
N TYR A 301 -45.13 -6.00 -16.75
CA TYR A 301 -45.19 -6.99 -15.67
C TYR A 301 -44.89 -6.37 -14.29
N VAL A 302 -43.83 -5.58 -14.16
CA VAL A 302 -43.40 -5.02 -12.86
C VAL A 302 -44.29 -3.87 -12.39
N LEU A 303 -44.98 -3.18 -13.32
CA LEU A 303 -45.92 -2.09 -13.02
C LEU A 303 -47.34 -2.56 -12.75
N ASN A 304 -47.66 -3.82 -12.98
CA ASN A 304 -48.96 -4.38 -12.69
C ASN A 304 -49.14 -4.85 -11.24
N SER A 305 -50.32 -4.67 -10.68
CA SER A 305 -50.64 -4.88 -9.25
C SER A 305 -50.68 -6.36 -8.80
N GLY A 306 -50.05 -7.27 -9.55
CA GLY A 306 -49.90 -8.66 -9.16
C GLY A 306 -51.00 -9.60 -9.64
N THR A 307 -50.85 -10.89 -9.36
CA THR A 307 -51.79 -11.94 -9.67
C THR A 307 -52.69 -12.29 -8.46
N LYS A 308 -53.76 -13.04 -8.69
CA LYS A 308 -54.82 -13.38 -7.73
C LYS A 308 -54.35 -13.86 -6.32
N ASN A 309 -53.11 -14.29 -6.18
CA ASN A 309 -52.49 -14.79 -4.93
C ASN A 309 -51.28 -13.98 -4.44
N PHE A 310 -50.98 -12.88 -5.10
CA PHE A 310 -49.83 -12.06 -4.75
C PHE A 310 -50.17 -10.58 -4.87
N TYR A 311 -50.48 -9.98 -3.72
CA TYR A 311 -50.74 -8.54 -3.62
C TYR A 311 -49.43 -7.79 -3.52
N ALA A 312 -49.04 -7.13 -4.56
CA ALA A 312 -47.92 -6.22 -4.54
C ALA A 312 -48.38 -4.86 -5.08
N LYS A 313 -48.00 -3.80 -4.39
CA LYS A 313 -48.14 -2.43 -4.87
C LYS A 313 -46.88 -2.08 -5.66
N PRO A 314 -46.96 -2.02 -6.99
CA PRO A 314 -45.80 -1.60 -7.78
C PRO A 314 -45.55 -0.11 -7.52
N GLU A 315 -44.37 0.18 -7.05
CA GLU A 315 -43.90 1.55 -6.79
C GLU A 315 -42.48 1.66 -7.32
N THR A 316 -42.20 2.74 -8.06
CA THR A 316 -40.86 3.14 -8.48
C THR A 316 -40.39 4.30 -7.62
N ASP A 317 -39.10 4.58 -7.63
CA ASP A 317 -38.49 5.78 -6.99
C ASP A 317 -38.91 5.96 -5.53
N LEU A 318 -38.95 4.87 -4.80
CA LEU A 318 -39.28 4.92 -3.38
C LEU A 318 -38.26 5.75 -2.61
N PRO A 319 -38.68 6.67 -1.72
CA PRO A 319 -37.76 7.44 -0.88
C PRO A 319 -36.94 6.54 0.06
N VAL A 320 -37.47 5.37 0.41
CA VAL A 320 -36.77 4.32 1.14
C VAL A 320 -36.87 3.03 0.35
N ALA A 321 -35.72 2.51 -0.08
CA ALA A 321 -35.71 1.27 -0.85
C ALA A 321 -36.17 0.08 -0.01
N ARG A 322 -36.91 -0.84 -0.64
CA ARG A 322 -37.19 -2.15 -0.07
C ARG A 322 -35.91 -2.94 0.10
N ALA A 323 -35.95 -3.93 0.99
CA ALA A 323 -34.81 -4.80 1.22
C ALA A 323 -34.26 -5.40 -0.09
N LEU A 324 -32.96 -5.23 -0.33
CA LEU A 324 -32.35 -5.79 -1.51
C LEU A 324 -32.22 -7.30 -1.36
N LEU A 325 -32.80 -8.04 -2.31
CA LEU A 325 -32.80 -9.48 -2.29
C LEU A 325 -31.72 -10.06 -3.18
N SER A 326 -31.08 -11.13 -2.73
CA SER A 326 -29.97 -11.79 -3.47
C SER A 326 -30.37 -12.35 -4.84
N THR A 327 -31.68 -12.40 -5.11
CA THR A 327 -32.28 -12.92 -6.37
C THR A 327 -32.68 -11.82 -7.35
N MET A 328 -32.51 -10.53 -7.04
CA MET A 328 -32.86 -9.41 -7.93
C MET A 328 -32.24 -9.51 -9.34
N HIS A 329 -31.07 -10.12 -9.45
CA HIS A 329 -30.39 -10.31 -10.73
C HIS A 329 -30.96 -11.41 -11.60
N LYS A 330 -31.87 -12.23 -11.07
CA LYS A 330 -32.42 -13.42 -11.78
C LYS A 330 -33.81 -13.26 -12.25
N MET A 331 -34.59 -12.39 -11.63
CA MET A 331 -36.01 -12.22 -11.95
C MET A 331 -36.51 -10.83 -11.54
N HIS A 332 -37.49 -10.34 -12.23
CA HIS A 332 -38.19 -9.09 -11.91
C HIS A 332 -39.46 -9.41 -11.12
N ARG A 333 -39.65 -8.76 -9.97
CA ARG A 333 -40.78 -9.00 -9.09
C ARG A 333 -41.48 -7.70 -8.76
N ALA A 334 -42.72 -7.57 -9.28
CA ALA A 334 -43.57 -6.42 -9.00
C ALA A 334 -43.79 -6.23 -7.49
N GLY A 335 -43.62 -5.02 -6.99
CA GLY A 335 -43.83 -4.66 -5.59
C GLY A 335 -42.86 -5.28 -4.58
N VAL A 336 -41.80 -5.99 -5.03
CA VAL A 336 -40.78 -6.60 -4.20
C VAL A 336 -39.42 -6.01 -4.48
N ASP A 337 -39.06 -5.92 -5.75
CA ASP A 337 -37.76 -5.34 -6.16
C ASP A 337 -37.89 -3.83 -6.28
N ASN A 338 -36.76 -3.14 -6.16
CA ASN A 338 -36.71 -1.69 -6.31
C ASN A 338 -36.47 -1.34 -7.77
N TYR A 339 -37.34 -0.55 -8.33
CA TYR A 339 -37.24 0.03 -9.66
C TYR A 339 -37.06 1.54 -9.53
N VAL A 340 -36.13 2.08 -10.23
CA VAL A 340 -35.81 3.52 -10.21
C VAL A 340 -35.81 4.05 -11.63
N THR A 341 -36.40 5.21 -11.80
CA THR A 341 -36.28 5.97 -13.04
C THR A 341 -34.99 6.75 -13.09
N TYR A 342 -34.24 6.80 -11.97
CA TYR A 342 -33.00 7.58 -11.81
C TYR A 342 -31.79 6.73 -11.55
N LYS A 343 -30.63 7.18 -12.03
CA LYS A 343 -29.34 6.58 -11.79
C LYS A 343 -28.96 6.77 -10.32
N LYS A 344 -29.03 5.73 -9.50
CA LYS A 344 -28.49 5.74 -8.13
C LYS A 344 -26.99 5.47 -8.15
N GLY A 345 -26.32 5.98 -7.13
CA GLY A 345 -24.91 5.77 -6.94
C GLY A 345 -24.53 4.30 -6.87
N ARG A 346 -23.31 4.01 -7.27
CA ARG A 346 -22.73 2.66 -7.34
C ARG A 346 -21.55 2.56 -6.39
N ILE A 347 -21.40 1.42 -5.73
CA ILE A 347 -20.25 1.14 -4.88
C ILE A 347 -19.21 0.39 -5.68
N ARG A 348 -17.96 0.85 -5.63
CA ARG A 348 -16.82 0.22 -6.25
C ARG A 348 -15.65 0.06 -5.30
N LYS A 349 -14.76 -0.87 -5.62
CA LYS A 349 -13.45 -0.98 -5.00
C LYS A 349 -12.48 0.02 -5.63
N LEU A 350 -11.39 0.30 -4.92
CA LEU A 350 -10.28 1.05 -5.50
C LEU A 350 -9.70 0.30 -6.71
N THR A 351 -9.24 1.04 -7.70
CA THR A 351 -8.51 0.48 -8.83
C THR A 351 -7.06 0.15 -8.44
N PRO A 352 -6.33 -0.66 -9.23
CA PRO A 352 -4.90 -0.85 -9.01
C PRO A 352 -4.12 0.47 -9.01
N ARG A 353 -4.45 1.41 -9.91
CA ARG A 353 -3.79 2.72 -10.01
C ARG A 353 -3.99 3.53 -8.72
N GLU A 354 -5.20 3.61 -8.21
CA GLU A 354 -5.51 4.28 -6.95
C GLU A 354 -4.76 3.64 -5.77
N CYS A 355 -4.66 2.31 -5.75
CA CYS A 355 -3.86 1.60 -4.76
C CYS A 355 -2.36 1.96 -4.84
N PHE A 356 -1.80 2.07 -6.03
CA PHE A 356 -0.41 2.50 -6.21
C PHE A 356 -0.22 3.97 -5.83
N ARG A 357 -1.16 4.87 -6.15
CA ARG A 357 -1.13 6.26 -5.69
C ARG A 357 -1.09 6.34 -4.16
N LEU A 358 -1.93 5.56 -3.46
CA LEU A 358 -1.95 5.46 -2.00
C LEU A 358 -0.69 4.78 -1.41
N MET A 359 0.16 4.19 -2.23
CA MET A 359 1.50 3.74 -1.84
C MET A 359 2.60 4.75 -2.21
N GLY A 360 2.23 5.93 -2.74
CA GLY A 360 3.14 7.01 -3.11
C GLY A 360 3.72 6.90 -4.52
N PHE A 361 3.27 5.93 -5.34
CA PHE A 361 3.63 5.85 -6.75
C PHE A 361 2.74 6.78 -7.57
N ARG A 362 3.35 7.61 -8.40
CA ARG A 362 2.63 8.50 -9.32
C ARG A 362 2.27 7.78 -10.61
N ASP A 363 1.56 8.46 -11.50
CA ASP A 363 1.04 7.88 -12.73
C ASP A 363 2.12 7.51 -13.77
N ASP A 364 3.34 8.04 -13.63
CA ASP A 364 4.49 7.65 -14.44
C ASP A 364 5.03 6.24 -14.09
N PHE A 365 4.59 5.64 -12.98
CA PHE A 365 4.89 4.25 -12.65
C PHE A 365 4.05 3.32 -13.51
N LYS A 366 4.70 2.45 -14.28
CA LYS A 366 4.04 1.51 -15.20
C LYS A 366 3.50 0.29 -14.44
N ILE A 367 2.22 0.01 -14.60
CA ILE A 367 1.55 -1.22 -14.12
C ILE A 367 1.37 -2.14 -15.33
N THR A 368 2.20 -3.16 -15.45
CA THR A 368 2.25 -4.05 -16.62
C THR A 368 1.61 -5.42 -16.39
N VAL A 369 1.32 -5.74 -15.13
CA VAL A 369 0.77 -7.02 -14.73
C VAL A 369 -0.76 -6.99 -14.65
N SER A 370 -1.38 -8.16 -14.49
CA SER A 370 -2.84 -8.25 -14.27
C SER A 370 -3.28 -7.49 -13.00
N ASN A 371 -4.55 -7.04 -12.97
CA ASN A 371 -5.09 -6.34 -11.81
C ASN A 371 -4.87 -7.09 -10.49
N ASN A 372 -5.03 -8.42 -10.47
CA ASN A 372 -4.81 -9.22 -9.26
C ASN A 372 -3.36 -9.13 -8.77
N GLN A 373 -2.41 -9.19 -9.68
CA GLN A 373 -0.99 -9.05 -9.33
C GLN A 373 -0.67 -7.61 -8.91
N ALA A 374 -1.25 -6.62 -9.58
CA ALA A 374 -1.07 -5.21 -9.24
C ALA A 374 -1.57 -4.89 -7.81
N TYR A 375 -2.74 -5.39 -7.40
CA TYR A 375 -3.20 -5.27 -6.01
C TYR A 375 -2.26 -5.93 -5.01
N ARG A 376 -1.74 -7.13 -5.34
CA ARG A 376 -0.77 -7.83 -4.48
C ARG A 376 0.52 -7.04 -4.33
N GLN A 377 1.00 -6.48 -5.43
CA GLN A 377 2.20 -5.64 -5.46
C GLN A 377 2.02 -4.36 -4.64
N ALA A 378 0.92 -3.63 -4.83
CA ALA A 378 0.61 -2.45 -4.02
C ALA A 378 0.51 -2.80 -2.52
N GLY A 379 -0.24 -3.84 -2.16
CA GLY A 379 -0.42 -4.26 -0.77
C GLY A 379 0.88 -4.73 -0.08
N ASN A 380 1.83 -5.29 -0.83
CA ASN A 380 3.13 -5.75 -0.30
C ASN A 380 4.20 -4.63 -0.29
N SER A 381 4.01 -3.54 -1.01
CA SER A 381 5.03 -2.50 -1.17
C SER A 381 5.26 -1.70 0.13
N ILE A 382 6.42 -1.09 0.24
CA ILE A 382 6.70 -0.02 1.21
C ILE A 382 6.12 1.29 0.66
N VAL A 383 5.64 2.18 1.54
CA VAL A 383 5.15 3.49 1.12
C VAL A 383 6.32 4.40 0.73
N VAL A 384 6.30 4.89 -0.49
CA VAL A 384 7.37 5.70 -1.09
C VAL A 384 7.65 6.97 -0.29
N ASP A 385 6.60 7.67 0.17
CA ASP A 385 6.75 8.94 0.89
C ASP A 385 7.38 8.78 2.28
N VAL A 386 7.16 7.65 2.95
CA VAL A 386 7.89 7.31 4.19
C VAL A 386 9.37 7.12 3.91
N LEU A 387 9.71 6.42 2.83
CA LEU A 387 11.12 6.26 2.42
C LEU A 387 11.75 7.60 2.05
N ILE A 388 11.02 8.48 1.34
CA ILE A 388 11.49 9.85 1.03
C ILE A 388 11.82 10.61 2.31
N ALA A 389 10.93 10.56 3.32
CA ALA A 389 11.16 11.23 4.60
C ALA A 389 12.43 10.71 5.29
N LEU A 390 12.60 9.39 5.35
CA LEU A 390 13.80 8.76 5.92
C LEU A 390 15.08 9.15 5.17
N LEU A 391 15.07 9.09 3.82
CA LEU A 391 16.23 9.40 2.98
C LEU A 391 16.64 10.88 3.10
N LYS A 392 15.67 11.80 3.17
CA LYS A 392 15.94 13.22 3.39
C LYS A 392 16.46 13.49 4.80
N GLN A 393 15.83 12.87 5.81
CA GLN A 393 16.21 13.05 7.21
C GLN A 393 17.65 12.63 7.48
N MET A 394 18.10 11.49 6.91
CA MET A 394 19.45 11.00 7.07
C MET A 394 20.46 11.67 6.12
N ASP A 395 20.00 12.52 5.19
CA ASP A 395 20.80 13.02 4.07
C ASP A 395 21.56 11.88 3.37
N ILE A 396 20.80 11.01 2.72
CA ILE A 396 21.38 9.81 2.07
C ILE A 396 22.50 10.14 1.08
N SER A 397 22.53 11.34 0.54
CA SER A 397 23.55 11.81 -0.40
C SER A 397 24.97 11.81 0.19
N LYS A 398 25.12 11.92 1.53
CA LYS A 398 26.41 11.82 2.25
C LYS A 398 27.04 10.44 2.11
N TYR A 399 26.26 9.42 1.86
CA TYR A 399 26.71 8.04 1.74
C TYR A 399 26.94 7.62 0.29
N GLY A 400 26.52 8.44 -0.69
CA GLY A 400 26.78 8.23 -2.11
C GLY A 400 28.21 8.60 -2.54
N ARG A 401 28.50 8.42 -3.83
CA ARG A 401 29.78 8.72 -4.46
C ARG A 401 29.64 9.79 -5.53
#